data_6abcf3adf65d64e05731dd22b8171d54
#
_entry.id   6abcf3adf65d64e05731dd22b8171d54
#
_cell.length_a   1.000
_cell.length_b   1.000
_cell.length_c   1.000
_cell.angle_alpha   90.00
_cell.angle_beta   90.00
_cell.angle_gamma   90.00
#
_symmetry.space_group_name_H-M   'P 1'
#
loop_
_entity.id
_entity.type
_entity.pdbx_description
1 polymer ?
#
loop_
_entity_poly.entity_id
_entity_poly.type
_entity_poly.pdbx_seq_one_letter_code
_entity_poly.pdbx_strand_id
1 'polypeptide(L)'
;MPVILENLAWPEIAELREKNGGLLMLPLGATEQHGPHLPVAMDTLLAEAVCHSASEETGVPVLSALRYTVSQGHTSKWPGTFSLRHETFIATLRDIAAWAVATGWKRLLFVNSHFGNDAPARVAVDQLRLAHLGELQVGLVHVFKLSEAIWKSYTSDADDLHANCAETSLMLHLHPELVRMERLATSDDPDRTGGSVFSYPVGQTSLNGVTGNPSEATAKEGSALFEDMVSSLGKLLAKAILEEPPLPSENWEGIQMPPVC
;
A
#
# COMPACT_ATOMS: atom_id res chain seq x y z
N MET A 1 -7.06 19.53 -6.61
CA MET A 1 -7.51 18.21 -7.15
C MET A 1 -6.30 17.31 -7.34
N PRO A 2 -6.38 16.01 -7.03
CA PRO A 2 -5.28 15.09 -7.24
C PRO A 2 -4.92 14.96 -8.72
N VAL A 3 -3.65 14.70 -8.99
CA VAL A 3 -3.13 14.46 -10.34
C VAL A 3 -3.20 12.95 -10.63
N ILE A 4 -4.34 12.49 -11.13
CA ILE A 4 -4.60 11.09 -11.45
C ILE A 4 -4.22 10.84 -12.90
N LEU A 5 -3.20 10.00 -13.13
CA LEU A 5 -2.58 9.82 -14.45
C LEU A 5 -3.55 9.30 -15.50
N GLU A 6 -4.45 8.39 -15.15
CA GLU A 6 -5.45 7.81 -16.05
C GLU A 6 -6.48 8.83 -16.59
N ASN A 7 -6.59 10.00 -15.96
CA ASN A 7 -7.48 11.08 -16.37
C ASN A 7 -6.81 12.07 -17.34
N LEU A 8 -5.53 11.87 -17.66
CA LEU A 8 -4.72 12.80 -18.45
C LEU A 8 -4.42 12.25 -19.85
N ALA A 9 -4.32 13.13 -20.81
CA ALA A 9 -3.81 12.79 -22.13
C ALA A 9 -2.27 12.74 -22.13
N TRP A 10 -1.67 11.99 -23.05
CA TRP A 10 -0.22 11.78 -23.07
C TRP A 10 0.63 13.09 -23.15
N PRO A 11 0.20 14.19 -23.78
CA PRO A 11 0.98 15.44 -23.76
C PRO A 11 1.05 16.06 -22.37
N GLU A 12 -0.04 16.00 -21.58
CA GLU A 12 -0.09 16.49 -20.21
C GLU A 12 0.83 15.67 -19.29
N ILE A 13 0.86 14.34 -19.52
CA ILE A 13 1.77 13.43 -18.79
C ILE A 13 3.23 13.75 -19.10
N ALA A 14 3.56 14.05 -20.36
CA ALA A 14 4.91 14.43 -20.76
C ALA A 14 5.39 15.71 -20.06
N GLU A 15 4.51 16.69 -19.86
CA GLU A 15 4.81 17.90 -19.11
C GLU A 15 4.98 17.65 -17.60
N LEU A 16 4.16 16.77 -17.04
CA LEU A 16 4.22 16.41 -15.60
C LEU A 16 5.50 15.67 -15.25
N ARG A 17 5.98 14.80 -16.12
CA ARG A 17 7.21 14.03 -15.92
C ARG A 17 8.43 14.93 -15.66
N GLU A 18 8.48 16.13 -16.24
CA GLU A 18 9.57 17.11 -16.05
C GLU A 18 9.42 17.91 -14.75
N LYS A 19 8.27 17.77 -14.08
CA LYS A 19 7.98 18.41 -12.80
C LYS A 19 8.18 17.40 -11.65
N ASN A 20 8.19 17.88 -10.42
CA ASN A 20 8.25 17.07 -9.20
C ASN A 20 9.35 15.98 -9.21
N GLY A 21 10.53 16.28 -9.81
CA GLY A 21 11.66 15.35 -9.85
C GLY A 21 11.38 14.06 -10.62
N GLY A 22 10.36 14.04 -11.48
CA GLY A 22 9.94 12.83 -12.21
C GLY A 22 9.43 11.72 -11.30
N LEU A 23 8.85 12.06 -10.14
CA LEU A 23 8.29 11.13 -9.17
C LEU A 23 6.86 10.71 -9.54
N LEU A 24 6.58 9.42 -9.44
CA LEU A 24 5.29 8.80 -9.69
C LEU A 24 4.91 7.89 -8.53
N MET A 25 3.67 7.98 -8.04
CA MET A 25 3.12 7.06 -7.04
C MET A 25 2.34 5.92 -7.68
N LEU A 26 2.53 4.70 -7.16
CA LEU A 26 1.69 3.54 -7.48
C LEU A 26 1.03 3.03 -6.19
N PRO A 27 -0.30 3.23 -6.01
CA PRO A 27 -1.03 2.66 -4.90
C PRO A 27 -1.12 1.13 -5.04
N LEU A 28 -0.81 0.41 -3.95
CA LEU A 28 -0.92 -1.04 -3.85
C LEU A 28 -1.98 -1.38 -2.81
N GLY A 29 -3.14 -1.84 -3.27
CA GLY A 29 -4.24 -2.33 -2.43
C GLY A 29 -4.37 -3.84 -2.49
N ALA A 30 -5.60 -4.34 -2.30
CA ALA A 30 -5.99 -5.74 -2.50
C ALA A 30 -7.49 -5.87 -2.80
N THR A 31 -7.88 -7.03 -3.28
CA THR A 31 -9.27 -7.51 -3.28
C THR A 31 -9.33 -8.70 -2.34
N GLU A 32 -9.69 -8.44 -1.10
CA GLU A 32 -9.54 -9.37 0.01
C GLU A 32 -10.70 -9.29 0.98
N GLN A 33 -11.13 -10.42 1.55
CA GLN A 33 -12.12 -10.44 2.61
C GLN A 33 -11.64 -9.61 3.82
N HIS A 34 -12.50 -8.79 4.39
CA HIS A 34 -12.26 -7.98 5.59
C HIS A 34 -13.40 -8.19 6.60
N GLY A 35 -13.57 -9.43 7.02
CA GLY A 35 -14.63 -9.80 7.93
C GLY A 35 -16.03 -9.61 7.35
N PRO A 36 -17.08 -9.74 8.17
CA PRO A 36 -18.45 -9.60 7.72
C PRO A 36 -18.91 -8.14 7.55
N HIS A 37 -18.11 -7.16 7.99
CA HIS A 37 -18.53 -5.76 8.12
C HIS A 37 -17.86 -4.79 7.15
N LEU A 38 -16.67 -5.09 6.60
CA LEU A 38 -15.98 -4.23 5.64
C LEU A 38 -16.07 -4.75 4.20
N PRO A 39 -15.94 -3.86 3.20
CA PRO A 39 -15.90 -4.25 1.80
C PRO A 39 -14.57 -4.93 1.47
N VAL A 40 -14.58 -5.85 0.51
CA VAL A 40 -13.36 -6.53 0.01
C VAL A 40 -12.37 -5.60 -0.72
N ALA A 41 -12.75 -4.37 -0.97
CA ALA A 41 -11.93 -3.34 -1.58
C ALA A 41 -11.24 -2.43 -0.55
N MET A 42 -11.33 -2.72 0.74
CA MET A 42 -10.86 -1.85 1.83
C MET A 42 -9.46 -1.33 1.57
N ASP A 43 -8.50 -2.21 1.35
CA ASP A 43 -7.10 -1.83 1.10
C ASP A 43 -6.95 -0.90 -0.11
N THR A 44 -7.65 -1.22 -1.20
CA THR A 44 -7.57 -0.41 -2.42
C THR A 44 -8.15 0.98 -2.19
N LEU A 45 -9.29 1.08 -1.52
CA LEU A 45 -9.93 2.36 -1.20
C LEU A 45 -9.04 3.22 -0.31
N LEU A 46 -8.38 2.61 0.68
CA LEU A 46 -7.44 3.31 1.55
C LEU A 46 -6.19 3.80 0.78
N ALA A 47 -5.56 2.93 -0.03
CA ALA A 47 -4.39 3.30 -0.81
C ALA A 47 -4.69 4.46 -1.76
N GLU A 48 -5.83 4.40 -2.47
CA GLU A 48 -6.29 5.46 -3.37
C GLU A 48 -6.55 6.76 -2.60
N ALA A 49 -7.30 6.72 -1.50
CA ALA A 49 -7.63 7.90 -0.72
C ALA A 49 -6.39 8.63 -0.18
N VAL A 50 -5.43 7.90 0.40
CA VAL A 50 -4.19 8.47 0.93
C VAL A 50 -3.33 9.05 -0.20
N CYS A 51 -3.15 8.33 -1.32
CA CYS A 51 -2.36 8.81 -2.45
C CYS A 51 -3.01 10.02 -3.13
N HIS A 52 -4.34 10.03 -3.30
CA HIS A 52 -5.05 11.15 -3.92
C HIS A 52 -4.94 12.40 -3.05
N SER A 53 -5.16 12.30 -1.74
CA SER A 53 -5.04 13.45 -0.83
C SER A 53 -3.59 13.97 -0.76
N ALA A 54 -2.60 13.09 -0.70
CA ALA A 54 -1.20 13.52 -0.76
C ALA A 54 -0.82 14.15 -2.11
N SER A 55 -1.41 13.67 -3.22
CA SER A 55 -1.26 14.27 -4.55
C SER A 55 -1.87 15.68 -4.63
N GLU A 56 -3.01 15.94 -4.00
CA GLU A 56 -3.60 17.29 -3.92
C GLU A 56 -2.65 18.30 -3.27
N GLU A 57 -1.93 17.87 -2.23
CA GLU A 57 -0.99 18.73 -1.49
C GLU A 57 0.33 18.95 -2.24
N THR A 58 0.83 17.90 -2.92
CA THR A 58 2.19 17.88 -3.47
C THR A 58 2.27 18.03 -5.00
N GLY A 59 1.17 17.78 -5.71
CA GLY A 59 1.15 17.71 -7.17
C GLY A 59 1.86 16.47 -7.75
N VAL A 60 2.27 15.50 -6.93
CA VAL A 60 2.88 14.24 -7.41
C VAL A 60 1.81 13.38 -8.06
N PRO A 61 2.00 12.94 -9.33
CA PRO A 61 1.01 12.14 -10.03
C PRO A 61 0.85 10.74 -9.47
N VAL A 62 -0.36 10.20 -9.61
CA VAL A 62 -0.78 8.88 -9.09
C VAL A 62 -1.21 7.99 -10.24
N LEU A 63 -0.64 6.79 -10.33
CA LEU A 63 -1.13 5.70 -11.18
C LEU A 63 -2.42 5.09 -10.62
N SER A 64 -3.18 4.40 -11.47
CA SER A 64 -4.30 3.57 -11.03
C SER A 64 -3.83 2.51 -10.05
N ALA A 65 -4.58 2.29 -8.97
CA ALA A 65 -4.22 1.32 -7.95
C ALA A 65 -4.18 -0.12 -8.50
N LEU A 66 -3.23 -0.92 -8.03
CA LEU A 66 -3.28 -2.37 -8.19
C LEU A 66 -4.26 -2.95 -7.16
N ARG A 67 -5.36 -3.51 -7.67
CA ARG A 67 -6.47 -4.07 -6.88
C ARG A 67 -6.37 -5.58 -6.69
N TYR A 68 -5.76 -6.28 -7.63
CA TYR A 68 -5.47 -7.70 -7.53
C TYR A 68 -3.99 -7.86 -7.22
N THR A 69 -3.70 -8.25 -5.99
CA THR A 69 -2.35 -8.37 -5.43
C THR A 69 -2.22 -9.67 -4.64
N VAL A 70 -1.37 -9.76 -3.61
CA VAL A 70 -1.13 -11.02 -2.91
C VAL A 70 -1.90 -11.06 -1.59
N SER A 71 -2.89 -11.94 -1.51
CA SER A 71 -3.74 -12.20 -0.33
C SER A 71 -3.89 -13.69 -0.03
N GLN A 72 -2.86 -14.49 -0.29
CA GLN A 72 -2.93 -15.96 -0.19
C GLN A 72 -3.25 -16.46 1.23
N GLY A 73 -2.86 -15.71 2.26
CA GLY A 73 -3.14 -16.02 3.66
C GLY A 73 -4.63 -16.04 4.02
N HIS A 74 -5.49 -15.37 3.22
CA HIS A 74 -6.93 -15.29 3.47
C HIS A 74 -7.73 -16.48 2.97
N THR A 75 -7.13 -17.39 2.20
CA THR A 75 -7.70 -18.69 1.77
C THR A 75 -9.05 -18.60 1.04
N SER A 76 -9.69 -19.73 0.81
CA SER A 76 -11.04 -19.83 0.24
C SER A 76 -12.14 -20.03 1.31
N LYS A 77 -11.80 -19.92 2.61
CA LYS A 77 -12.75 -20.13 3.70
C LYS A 77 -13.90 -19.13 3.66
N TRP A 78 -13.60 -17.87 3.34
CA TRP A 78 -14.60 -16.83 3.14
C TRP A 78 -14.52 -16.31 1.69
N PRO A 79 -15.66 -16.17 0.99
CA PRO A 79 -15.66 -15.66 -0.38
C PRO A 79 -15.30 -14.17 -0.43
N GLY A 80 -14.68 -13.75 -1.55
CA GLY A 80 -14.37 -12.34 -1.82
C GLY A 80 -12.88 -12.04 -2.02
N THR A 81 -11.97 -12.93 -1.63
CA THR A 81 -10.54 -12.79 -1.89
C THR A 81 -10.17 -13.28 -3.28
N PHE A 82 -9.48 -12.43 -4.05
CA PHE A 82 -8.90 -12.77 -5.36
C PHE A 82 -7.41 -12.45 -5.35
N SER A 83 -6.59 -13.44 -5.07
CA SER A 83 -5.14 -13.30 -4.89
C SER A 83 -4.35 -13.68 -6.12
N LEU A 84 -3.33 -12.88 -6.44
CA LEU A 84 -2.25 -13.30 -7.32
C LEU A 84 -1.26 -14.21 -6.57
N ARG A 85 -0.41 -14.91 -7.32
CA ARG A 85 0.81 -15.52 -6.78
C ARG A 85 1.87 -14.44 -6.58
N HIS A 86 2.79 -14.65 -5.65
CA HIS A 86 3.89 -13.72 -5.37
C HIS A 86 4.69 -13.38 -6.64
N GLU A 87 5.04 -14.41 -7.44
CA GLU A 87 5.81 -14.24 -8.67
C GLU A 87 5.07 -13.38 -9.71
N THR A 88 3.75 -13.56 -9.84
CA THR A 88 2.91 -12.77 -10.75
C THR A 88 2.86 -11.30 -10.32
N PHE A 89 2.71 -11.04 -9.02
CA PHE A 89 2.71 -9.68 -8.48
C PHE A 89 4.07 -9.00 -8.67
N ILE A 90 5.17 -9.69 -8.35
CA ILE A 90 6.54 -9.18 -8.58
C ILE A 90 6.75 -8.88 -10.06
N ALA A 91 6.33 -9.76 -10.97
CA ALA A 91 6.42 -9.54 -12.41
C ALA A 91 5.62 -8.31 -12.85
N THR A 92 4.40 -8.12 -12.32
CA THR A 92 3.58 -6.93 -12.60
C THR A 92 4.29 -5.63 -12.19
N LEU A 93 4.89 -5.58 -10.99
CA LEU A 93 5.64 -4.42 -10.53
C LEU A 93 6.87 -4.15 -11.42
N ARG A 94 7.55 -5.19 -11.88
CA ARG A 94 8.68 -5.09 -12.80
C ARG A 94 8.27 -4.52 -14.15
N ASP A 95 7.17 -4.98 -14.73
CA ASP A 95 6.66 -4.48 -16.01
C ASP A 95 6.25 -2.99 -15.90
N ILE A 96 5.59 -2.59 -14.82
CA ILE A 96 5.24 -1.18 -14.57
C ILE A 96 6.50 -0.32 -14.45
N ALA A 97 7.51 -0.78 -13.70
CA ALA A 97 8.77 -0.06 -13.55
C ALA A 97 9.52 0.07 -14.88
N ALA A 98 9.54 -0.99 -15.70
CA ALA A 98 10.15 -0.95 -17.04
C ALA A 98 9.48 0.10 -17.94
N TRP A 99 8.15 0.21 -17.88
CA TRP A 99 7.42 1.26 -18.60
C TRP A 99 7.66 2.65 -18.02
N ALA A 100 7.82 2.79 -16.70
CA ALA A 100 8.21 4.07 -16.09
C ALA A 100 9.56 4.54 -16.63
N VAL A 101 10.56 3.66 -16.70
CA VAL A 101 11.89 3.95 -17.30
C VAL A 101 11.73 4.32 -18.76
N ALA A 102 11.08 3.46 -19.57
CA ALA A 102 10.92 3.65 -21.00
C ALA A 102 10.22 4.97 -21.36
N THR A 103 9.35 5.48 -20.48
CA THR A 103 8.64 6.74 -20.66
C THR A 103 9.29 7.92 -19.93
N GLY A 104 10.45 7.72 -19.30
CA GLY A 104 11.33 8.77 -18.80
C GLY A 104 11.06 9.24 -17.38
N TRP A 105 10.24 8.51 -16.58
CA TRP A 105 10.12 8.76 -15.15
C TRP A 105 11.43 8.45 -14.44
N LYS A 106 11.71 9.17 -13.34
CA LYS A 106 12.97 9.06 -12.60
C LYS A 106 12.81 8.42 -11.24
N ARG A 107 11.62 8.45 -10.69
CA ARG A 107 11.31 7.94 -9.35
C ARG A 107 9.95 7.25 -9.35
N LEU A 108 9.87 6.06 -8.76
CA LEU A 108 8.64 5.29 -8.61
C LEU A 108 8.49 4.89 -7.15
N LEU A 109 7.43 5.38 -6.51
CA LEU A 109 7.11 5.07 -5.11
C LEU A 109 5.89 4.15 -5.05
N PHE A 110 6.07 2.94 -4.57
CA PHE A 110 4.99 2.03 -4.20
C PHE A 110 4.43 2.45 -2.84
N VAL A 111 3.12 2.75 -2.80
CA VAL A 111 2.40 3.14 -1.58
C VAL A 111 1.42 2.04 -1.23
N ASN A 112 1.79 1.22 -0.24
CA ASN A 112 1.09 -0.01 0.09
C ASN A 112 0.20 0.13 1.33
N SER A 113 -1.05 -0.33 1.22
CA SER A 113 -2.04 -0.39 2.30
C SER A 113 -2.33 -1.81 2.80
N HIS A 114 -1.82 -2.85 2.12
CA HIS A 114 -2.13 -4.24 2.38
C HIS A 114 -0.90 -5.02 2.89
N PHE A 115 -1.03 -5.71 4.04
CA PHE A 115 0.08 -6.43 4.67
C PHE A 115 0.62 -7.57 3.80
N GLY A 116 -0.24 -8.29 3.08
CA GLY A 116 0.14 -9.40 2.20
C GLY A 116 1.08 -9.00 1.07
N ASN A 117 1.14 -7.72 0.72
CA ASN A 117 2.04 -7.19 -0.29
C ASN A 117 3.47 -6.92 0.24
N ASP A 118 3.69 -6.85 1.56
CA ASP A 118 4.98 -6.38 2.12
C ASP A 118 6.16 -7.21 1.59
N ALA A 119 6.14 -8.51 1.80
CA ALA A 119 7.25 -9.38 1.41
C ALA A 119 7.52 -9.36 -0.11
N PRO A 120 6.54 -9.60 -1.00
CA PRO A 120 6.79 -9.59 -2.44
C PRO A 120 7.11 -8.20 -3.00
N ALA A 121 6.56 -7.11 -2.45
CA ALA A 121 6.92 -5.76 -2.86
C ALA A 121 8.37 -5.42 -2.48
N ARG A 122 8.86 -5.84 -1.30
CA ARG A 122 10.27 -5.69 -0.92
C ARG A 122 11.20 -6.42 -1.86
N VAL A 123 10.85 -7.65 -2.24
CA VAL A 123 11.62 -8.43 -3.23
C VAL A 123 11.63 -7.71 -4.57
N ALA A 124 10.49 -7.17 -5.02
CA ALA A 124 10.43 -6.40 -6.26
C ALA A 124 11.34 -5.16 -6.21
N VAL A 125 11.27 -4.36 -5.14
CA VAL A 125 12.15 -3.18 -4.96
C VAL A 125 13.62 -3.59 -4.97
N ASP A 126 13.98 -4.68 -4.30
CA ASP A 126 15.35 -5.19 -4.23
C ASP A 126 15.90 -5.55 -5.62
N GLN A 127 15.07 -6.15 -6.47
CA GLN A 127 15.42 -6.45 -7.86
C GLN A 127 15.47 -5.19 -8.73
N LEU A 128 14.49 -4.30 -8.60
CA LEU A 128 14.33 -3.12 -9.46
C LEU A 128 15.44 -2.09 -9.26
N ARG A 129 15.86 -1.83 -8.01
CA ARG A 129 16.94 -0.88 -7.70
C ARG A 129 18.28 -1.23 -8.35
N LEU A 130 18.50 -2.52 -8.63
CA LEU A 130 19.70 -2.99 -9.34
C LEU A 130 19.46 -3.06 -10.85
N ALA A 131 18.29 -3.53 -11.29
CA ALA A 131 17.95 -3.66 -12.71
C ALA A 131 17.93 -2.30 -13.43
N HIS A 132 17.57 -1.22 -12.72
CA HIS A 132 17.44 0.13 -13.25
C HIS A 132 18.39 1.12 -12.56
N LEU A 133 19.57 0.64 -12.17
CA LEU A 133 20.59 1.46 -11.52
C LEU A 133 20.94 2.69 -12.36
N GLY A 134 20.78 3.89 -11.80
CA GLY A 134 21.03 5.16 -12.49
C GLY A 134 19.90 5.64 -13.41
N GLU A 135 18.87 4.83 -13.64
CA GLU A 135 17.74 5.17 -14.49
C GLU A 135 16.47 5.48 -13.68
N LEU A 136 16.18 4.65 -12.65
CA LEU A 136 14.99 4.76 -11.83
C LEU A 136 15.29 4.53 -10.34
N GLN A 137 14.96 5.49 -9.50
CA GLN A 137 14.90 5.28 -8.05
C GLN A 137 13.57 4.63 -7.69
N VAL A 138 13.58 3.51 -6.95
CA VAL A 138 12.37 2.79 -6.55
C VAL A 138 12.27 2.71 -5.04
N GLY A 139 11.12 3.07 -4.50
CA GLY A 139 10.84 3.02 -3.07
C GLY A 139 9.55 2.28 -2.75
N LEU A 140 9.42 1.83 -1.49
CA LEU A 140 8.21 1.22 -0.94
C LEU A 140 7.92 1.86 0.42
N VAL A 141 6.69 2.31 0.60
CA VAL A 141 6.19 2.76 1.90
C VAL A 141 4.87 2.07 2.21
N HIS A 142 4.58 1.88 3.49
CA HIS A 142 3.32 1.33 3.97
C HIS A 142 2.54 2.42 4.68
N VAL A 143 1.28 2.64 4.28
CA VAL A 143 0.43 3.68 4.90
C VAL A 143 0.28 3.45 6.40
N PHE A 144 0.22 2.19 6.83
CA PHE A 144 0.11 1.77 8.23
C PHE A 144 1.42 1.89 9.05
N LYS A 145 2.54 2.31 8.42
CA LYS A 145 3.87 2.49 9.06
C LYS A 145 4.53 3.84 8.75
N LEU A 146 3.78 4.82 8.28
CA LEU A 146 4.32 6.14 7.95
C LEU A 146 4.78 6.94 9.20
N SER A 147 4.20 6.67 10.37
CA SER A 147 4.63 7.19 11.66
C SER A 147 4.50 6.13 12.77
N GLU A 148 5.18 6.35 13.90
CA GLU A 148 5.03 5.49 15.08
C GLU A 148 3.59 5.55 15.64
N ALA A 149 2.97 6.73 15.60
CA ALA A 149 1.58 6.92 16.04
C ALA A 149 0.59 6.11 15.19
N ILE A 150 0.75 6.13 13.87
CA ILE A 150 -0.06 5.30 12.95
C ILE A 150 0.11 3.82 13.27
N TRP A 151 1.34 3.34 13.39
CA TRP A 151 1.61 1.93 13.70
C TRP A 151 1.00 1.50 15.03
N LYS A 152 1.11 2.36 16.06
CA LYS A 152 0.51 2.10 17.36
C LYS A 152 -1.02 2.02 17.30
N SER A 153 -1.67 2.84 16.47
CA SER A 153 -3.12 2.75 16.25
C SER A 153 -3.50 1.43 15.58
N TYR A 154 -2.74 0.99 14.58
CA TYR A 154 -2.98 -0.29 13.91
C TYR A 154 -2.81 -1.50 14.82
N THR A 155 -1.87 -1.48 15.75
CA THR A 155 -1.55 -2.60 16.65
C THR A 155 -2.19 -2.46 18.03
N SER A 156 -3.20 -1.59 18.18
CA SER A 156 -3.82 -1.31 19.48
C SER A 156 -4.65 -2.49 20.03
N ASP A 157 -5.22 -3.31 19.14
CA ASP A 157 -6.18 -4.37 19.47
C ASP A 157 -5.73 -5.78 19.03
N ALA A 158 -4.66 -5.88 18.22
CA ALA A 158 -4.05 -7.15 17.81
C ALA A 158 -2.64 -6.95 17.27
N ASP A 159 -1.77 -7.95 17.44
CA ASP A 159 -0.44 -8.01 16.82
C ASP A 159 -0.53 -8.54 15.38
N ASP A 160 -1.27 -9.63 15.16
CA ASP A 160 -1.60 -10.20 13.84
C ASP A 160 -2.98 -9.68 13.40
N LEU A 161 -3.06 -8.39 13.16
CA LEU A 161 -4.30 -7.64 12.91
C LEU A 161 -4.87 -7.88 11.51
N HIS A 162 -6.20 -7.88 11.41
CA HIS A 162 -6.94 -7.86 10.14
C HIS A 162 -8.38 -7.41 10.33
N ALA A 163 -8.86 -6.49 9.49
CA ALA A 163 -10.19 -5.90 9.57
C ALA A 163 -10.52 -5.37 10.98
N ASN A 164 -9.50 -4.82 11.64
CA ASN A 164 -9.49 -4.44 13.04
C ASN A 164 -10.11 -3.06 13.32
N CYS A 165 -9.96 -2.55 14.53
CA CYS A 165 -10.48 -1.26 14.94
C CYS A 165 -9.96 -0.10 14.07
N ALA A 166 -8.65 -0.07 13.75
CA ALA A 166 -8.05 1.00 12.95
C ALA A 166 -8.58 1.01 11.51
N GLU A 167 -8.61 -0.14 10.84
CA GLU A 167 -9.12 -0.28 9.47
C GLU A 167 -10.61 0.04 9.39
N THR A 168 -11.38 -0.40 10.37
CA THR A 168 -12.80 -0.10 10.46
C THR A 168 -13.04 1.39 10.69
N SER A 169 -12.26 2.04 11.57
CA SER A 169 -12.35 3.48 11.81
C SER A 169 -12.06 4.29 10.54
N LEU A 170 -11.02 3.90 9.78
CA LEU A 170 -10.72 4.50 8.48
C LEU A 170 -11.88 4.38 7.50
N MET A 171 -12.52 3.21 7.39
CA MET A 171 -13.66 3.01 6.51
C MET A 171 -14.89 3.75 6.97
N LEU A 172 -15.14 3.87 8.28
CA LEU A 172 -16.21 4.71 8.83
C LEU A 172 -16.04 6.19 8.49
N HIS A 173 -14.78 6.65 8.35
CA HIS A 173 -14.49 8.01 7.93
C HIS A 173 -14.60 8.19 6.41
N LEU A 174 -13.99 7.31 5.63
CA LEU A 174 -13.85 7.46 4.17
C LEU A 174 -15.11 7.03 3.41
N HIS A 175 -15.71 5.91 3.81
CA HIS A 175 -16.80 5.23 3.12
C HIS A 175 -17.78 4.59 4.09
N PRO A 176 -18.47 5.39 4.96
CA PRO A 176 -19.40 4.84 5.95
C PRO A 176 -20.53 4.04 5.31
N GLU A 177 -20.92 4.36 4.08
CA GLU A 177 -21.94 3.65 3.30
C GLU A 177 -21.53 2.22 2.91
N LEU A 178 -20.23 1.91 2.93
CA LEU A 178 -19.70 0.58 2.65
C LEU A 178 -19.49 -0.28 3.90
N VAL A 179 -19.64 0.29 5.10
CA VAL A 179 -19.54 -0.46 6.36
C VAL A 179 -20.90 -1.07 6.71
N ARG A 180 -20.93 -2.36 7.02
CA ARG A 180 -22.13 -3.09 7.42
C ARG A 180 -22.35 -2.94 8.91
N MET A 181 -22.94 -1.81 9.31
CA MET A 181 -23.15 -1.45 10.73
C MET A 181 -23.96 -2.49 11.51
N GLU A 182 -24.89 -3.17 10.85
CA GLU A 182 -25.68 -4.24 11.45
C GLU A 182 -24.87 -5.49 11.82
N ARG A 183 -23.67 -5.63 11.27
CA ARG A 183 -22.72 -6.74 11.54
C ARG A 183 -21.58 -6.34 12.45
N LEU A 184 -21.25 -5.05 12.51
CA LEU A 184 -20.09 -4.52 13.21
C LEU A 184 -20.04 -4.96 14.68
N ALA A 185 -21.15 -4.84 15.41
CA ALA A 185 -21.23 -5.17 16.83
C ALA A 185 -20.93 -6.66 17.18
N THR A 186 -20.92 -7.55 16.18
CA THR A 186 -20.64 -8.98 16.36
C THR A 186 -19.42 -9.45 15.56
N SER A 187 -18.60 -8.51 15.10
CA SER A 187 -17.44 -8.82 14.25
C SER A 187 -16.13 -9.02 15.01
N ASP A 188 -16.07 -8.67 16.29
CA ASP A 188 -14.86 -8.85 17.10
C ASP A 188 -14.40 -10.29 17.12
N ASP A 189 -13.11 -10.47 16.89
CA ASP A 189 -12.46 -11.77 16.97
C ASP A 189 -11.00 -11.59 17.43
N PRO A 190 -10.65 -12.09 18.65
CA PRO A 190 -9.37 -11.77 19.25
C PRO A 190 -8.20 -12.44 18.52
N ASP A 191 -7.03 -11.81 18.59
CA ASP A 191 -5.79 -12.41 18.13
C ASP A 191 -5.47 -13.68 18.93
N ARG A 192 -5.18 -14.77 18.22
CA ARG A 192 -4.82 -16.09 18.77
C ARG A 192 -3.38 -16.49 18.45
N THR A 193 -2.59 -15.57 17.90
CA THR A 193 -1.22 -15.88 17.45
C THR A 193 -0.17 -15.56 18.50
N GLY A 194 -0.54 -14.88 19.59
CA GLY A 194 0.37 -14.49 20.65
C GLY A 194 1.20 -15.66 21.20
N GLY A 195 2.53 -15.51 21.12
CA GLY A 195 3.48 -16.56 21.55
C GLY A 195 3.68 -17.71 20.55
N SER A 196 3.03 -17.68 19.38
CA SER A 196 3.23 -18.68 18.34
C SER A 196 4.64 -18.60 17.73
N VAL A 197 5.24 -19.77 17.45
CA VAL A 197 6.53 -19.88 16.74
C VAL A 197 6.32 -19.98 15.23
N PHE A 198 5.20 -20.55 14.81
CA PHE A 198 4.86 -20.78 13.40
C PHE A 198 3.82 -19.77 12.92
N SER A 199 3.87 -19.44 11.63
CA SER A 199 2.88 -18.59 10.97
C SER A 199 1.69 -19.43 10.48
N TYR A 200 0.49 -18.90 10.64
CA TYR A 200 -0.75 -19.57 10.25
C TYR A 200 -1.57 -18.66 9.32
N PRO A 201 -2.25 -19.20 8.31
CA PRO A 201 -3.17 -18.40 7.51
C PRO A 201 -4.39 -17.97 8.34
N VAL A 202 -4.99 -16.83 8.02
CA VAL A 202 -6.16 -16.27 8.72
C VAL A 202 -7.30 -17.28 8.91
N GLY A 203 -7.45 -18.22 7.98
CA GLY A 203 -8.43 -19.31 8.11
C GLY A 203 -8.22 -20.27 9.28
N GLN A 204 -7.03 -20.28 9.90
CA GLN A 204 -6.69 -21.06 11.11
C GLN A 204 -6.68 -20.21 12.39
N THR A 205 -6.55 -18.90 12.28
CA THR A 205 -6.44 -17.99 13.43
C THR A 205 -7.73 -17.26 13.74
N SER A 206 -8.61 -17.09 12.75
CA SER A 206 -9.88 -16.36 12.88
C SER A 206 -11.11 -17.26 12.65
N LEU A 207 -12.19 -16.92 13.34
CA LEU A 207 -13.51 -17.54 13.20
C LEU A 207 -14.35 -16.91 12.09
N ASN A 208 -14.22 -15.60 11.86
CA ASN A 208 -15.05 -14.81 10.97
C ASN A 208 -14.27 -13.96 9.95
N GLY A 209 -12.93 -14.09 9.90
CA GLY A 209 -12.07 -13.32 8.99
C GLY A 209 -11.61 -11.98 9.56
N VAL A 210 -11.86 -11.72 10.85
CA VAL A 210 -11.36 -10.54 11.59
C VAL A 210 -10.26 -10.98 12.55
N THR A 211 -9.33 -10.09 12.86
CA THR A 211 -8.44 -10.20 14.01
C THR A 211 -8.33 -8.83 14.67
N GLY A 212 -9.00 -8.64 15.81
CA GLY A 212 -9.11 -7.37 16.53
C GLY A 212 -10.53 -7.08 17.01
N ASN A 213 -10.76 -5.83 17.43
CA ASN A 213 -12.01 -5.36 18.04
C ASN A 213 -12.68 -4.24 17.20
N PRO A 214 -13.15 -4.53 15.98
CA PRO A 214 -13.76 -3.52 15.11
C PRO A 214 -15.00 -2.85 15.70
N SER A 215 -15.69 -3.46 16.69
CA SER A 215 -16.86 -2.84 17.35
C SER A 215 -16.52 -1.56 18.11
N GLU A 216 -15.26 -1.34 18.47
CA GLU A 216 -14.78 -0.12 19.13
C GLU A 216 -14.46 1.03 18.15
N ALA A 217 -14.50 0.77 16.85
CA ALA A 217 -14.10 1.72 15.82
C ALA A 217 -15.00 2.95 15.75
N THR A 218 -14.42 4.11 15.47
CA THR A 218 -15.14 5.38 15.31
C THR A 218 -14.65 6.16 14.07
N ALA A 219 -15.58 6.84 13.39
CA ALA A 219 -15.24 7.74 12.28
C ALA A 219 -14.30 8.89 12.71
N LYS A 220 -14.35 9.31 13.98
CA LYS A 220 -13.47 10.35 14.53
C LYS A 220 -12.02 9.90 14.58
N GLU A 221 -11.78 8.69 15.06
CA GLU A 221 -10.43 8.10 15.09
C GLU A 221 -9.93 7.84 13.66
N GLY A 222 -10.84 7.37 12.79
CA GLY A 222 -10.53 7.21 11.36
C GLY A 222 -10.10 8.51 10.68
N SER A 223 -10.80 9.64 10.97
CA SER A 223 -10.41 10.96 10.45
C SER A 223 -9.01 11.36 10.92
N ALA A 224 -8.73 11.25 12.21
CA ALA A 224 -7.43 11.63 12.77
C ALA A 224 -6.29 10.76 12.21
N LEU A 225 -6.53 9.45 12.10
CA LEU A 225 -5.57 8.51 11.53
C LEU A 225 -5.31 8.78 10.04
N PHE A 226 -6.35 9.06 9.27
CA PHE A 226 -6.24 9.40 7.85
C PHE A 226 -5.46 10.71 7.65
N GLU A 227 -5.75 11.75 8.42
CA GLU A 227 -5.03 13.03 8.37
C GLU A 227 -3.53 12.86 8.66
N ASP A 228 -3.17 12.02 9.66
CA ASP A 228 -1.75 11.70 9.94
C ASP A 228 -1.10 10.93 8.79
N MET A 229 -1.80 9.97 8.18
CA MET A 229 -1.30 9.25 6.98
C MET A 229 -1.00 10.21 5.83
N VAL A 230 -1.93 11.09 5.49
CA VAL A 230 -1.78 12.07 4.39
C VAL A 230 -0.64 13.03 4.68
N SER A 231 -0.60 13.64 5.88
CA SER A 231 0.48 14.55 6.29
C SER A 231 1.84 13.87 6.28
N SER A 232 1.93 12.62 6.77
CA SER A 232 3.18 11.87 6.80
C SER A 232 3.66 11.49 5.41
N LEU A 233 2.75 11.05 4.52
CA LEU A 233 3.08 10.78 3.12
C LEU A 233 3.49 12.07 2.39
N GLY A 234 2.79 13.18 2.57
CA GLY A 234 3.13 14.47 1.98
C GLY A 234 4.55 14.94 2.33
N LYS A 235 4.93 14.82 3.61
CA LYS A 235 6.30 15.12 4.07
C LYS A 235 7.35 14.21 3.43
N LEU A 236 7.03 12.93 3.26
CA LEU A 236 7.90 11.96 2.60
C LEU A 236 8.05 12.29 1.11
N LEU A 237 6.97 12.61 0.41
CA LEU A 237 7.00 13.00 -1.01
C LEU A 237 7.83 14.26 -1.23
N ALA A 238 7.71 15.26 -0.36
CA ALA A 238 8.53 16.48 -0.44
C ALA A 238 10.04 16.19 -0.35
N LYS A 239 10.45 15.17 0.40
CA LYS A 239 11.84 14.68 0.43
C LYS A 239 12.17 13.88 -0.82
N ALA A 240 11.31 12.94 -1.21
CA ALA A 240 11.54 12.03 -2.33
C ALA A 240 11.72 12.76 -3.67
N ILE A 241 11.04 13.90 -3.88
CA ILE A 241 11.21 14.76 -5.08
C ILE A 241 12.66 15.24 -5.24
N LEU A 242 13.37 15.47 -4.13
CA LEU A 242 14.72 16.07 -4.10
C LEU A 242 15.81 15.05 -3.76
N GLU A 243 15.42 13.80 -3.43
CA GLU A 243 16.39 12.80 -2.96
C GLU A 243 17.32 12.36 -4.08
N GLU A 244 18.61 12.54 -3.83
CA GLU A 244 19.67 12.03 -4.68
C GLU A 244 20.34 10.81 -4.03
N PRO A 245 20.95 9.91 -4.82
CA PRO A 245 21.72 8.79 -4.27
C PRO A 245 22.79 9.28 -3.29
N PRO A 246 23.06 8.53 -2.21
CA PRO A 246 24.03 8.94 -1.18
C PRO A 246 25.46 9.12 -1.69
N LEU A 247 25.84 8.40 -2.75
CA LEU A 247 27.12 8.54 -3.43
C LEU A 247 26.87 8.92 -4.89
N PRO A 248 27.70 9.81 -5.46
CA PRO A 248 27.62 10.17 -6.87
C PRO A 248 28.00 8.99 -7.78
N SER A 249 27.53 9.02 -9.02
CA SER A 249 27.59 7.88 -9.95
C SER A 249 29.00 7.40 -10.30
N GLU A 250 30.03 8.26 -10.20
CA GLU A 250 31.44 7.87 -10.37
C GLU A 250 31.91 6.85 -9.33
N ASN A 251 31.19 6.67 -8.22
CA ASN A 251 31.48 5.67 -7.19
C ASN A 251 30.70 4.36 -7.38
N TRP A 252 29.99 4.18 -8.50
CA TRP A 252 29.16 2.98 -8.75
C TRP A 252 29.85 1.95 -9.64
N GLU A 253 31.15 2.13 -9.95
CA GLU A 253 31.93 1.16 -10.70
C GLU A 253 31.86 -0.23 -10.02
N GLY A 254 31.60 -1.27 -10.82
CA GLY A 254 31.51 -2.65 -10.32
C GLY A 254 30.15 -3.05 -9.69
N ILE A 255 29.17 -2.12 -9.55
CA ILE A 255 27.82 -2.50 -9.17
C ILE A 255 27.12 -3.12 -10.39
N GLN A 256 27.12 -4.45 -10.45
CA GLN A 256 26.51 -5.20 -11.55
C GLN A 256 25.63 -6.33 -10.99
N MET A 257 24.47 -6.51 -11.60
CA MET A 257 23.70 -7.73 -11.40
C MET A 257 24.36 -8.86 -12.21
N PRO A 258 24.59 -10.04 -11.63
CA PRO A 258 24.91 -11.20 -12.44
C PRO A 258 23.75 -11.46 -13.42
N PRO A 259 24.05 -11.96 -14.65
CA PRO A 259 22.98 -12.28 -15.59
C PRO A 259 22.02 -13.27 -14.94
N VAL A 260 20.72 -12.93 -14.99
CA VAL A 260 19.68 -13.82 -14.52
C VAL A 260 19.62 -14.98 -15.50
N CYS A 261 19.98 -16.18 -15.03
CA CYS A 261 19.91 -17.42 -15.82
C CYS A 261 18.47 -17.82 -16.08
#